data_6839bf3765a54b8296dd9181b60cd393
#
_entry.id   6839bf3765a54b8296dd9181b60cd393
#
_cell.length_a   1.000
_cell.length_b   1.000
_cell.length_c   1.000
_cell.angle_alpha   90.00
_cell.angle_beta   90.00
_cell.angle_gamma   90.00
#
_symmetry.space_group_name_H-M   'P 1'
#
loop_
_entity.id
_entity.type
_entity.pdbx_description
1 polymer ?
#
loop_
_entity_poly.entity_id
_entity_poly.type
_entity_poly.pdbx_seq_one_letter_code
_entity_poly.pdbx_strand_id
1 'polypeptide(L)'
;MVIGICIGETSLTHVTFISDKMPNVGEYVTMEYNGKKVLGMIENLIMGNDSLNVDINDFKAIQKISRIGAEENYIKGKVKILGDVNDNLKLPRTPVLPGTEIKLADNEVLDEIFKVKNSIKLGCLVNQSDVEVNVEANPILSRHLAILAMTGAGKSN
;
A
#
# COMPACT_ATOMS: atom_id res chain seq x y z
N MET A 1 12.15 -6.47 1.05
CA MET A 1 11.61 -7.83 0.72
C MET A 1 10.62 -7.70 -0.44
N VAL A 2 10.78 -8.49 -1.52
CA VAL A 2 9.82 -8.52 -2.64
C VAL A 2 8.52 -9.16 -2.15
N ILE A 3 7.40 -8.52 -2.44
CA ILE A 3 6.04 -9.00 -2.07
C ILE A 3 5.18 -9.30 -3.29
N GLY A 4 5.57 -8.87 -4.48
CA GLY A 4 4.80 -9.13 -5.68
C GLY A 4 5.42 -8.53 -6.93
N ILE A 5 4.74 -8.73 -8.04
CA ILE A 5 5.14 -8.27 -9.36
C ILE A 5 3.98 -7.50 -10.00
N CYS A 6 4.28 -6.35 -10.57
CA CYS A 6 3.33 -5.52 -11.29
C CYS A 6 2.81 -6.25 -12.54
N ILE A 7 1.49 -6.27 -12.73
CA ILE A 7 0.82 -6.98 -13.85
C ILE A 7 -0.18 -6.07 -14.55
N GLY A 8 -0.48 -6.41 -15.81
CA GLY A 8 -1.51 -5.75 -16.61
C GLY A 8 -1.20 -4.30 -16.95
N GLU A 9 -2.24 -3.52 -17.14
CA GLU A 9 -2.13 -2.09 -17.44
C GLU A 9 -1.79 -1.29 -16.19
N THR A 10 -0.91 -0.32 -16.34
CA THR A 10 -0.46 0.58 -15.28
C THR A 10 -0.83 2.03 -15.61
N SER A 11 -1.05 2.81 -14.58
CA SER A 11 -1.30 4.25 -14.71
C SER A 11 -0.29 5.06 -13.89
N LEU A 12 -0.36 6.38 -13.98
CA LEU A 12 0.48 7.26 -13.17
C LEU A 12 0.12 7.23 -11.67
N THR A 13 -1.08 6.79 -11.35
CA THR A 13 -1.64 6.83 -9.99
C THR A 13 -1.86 5.46 -9.37
N HIS A 14 -1.97 4.41 -10.17
CA HIS A 14 -2.26 3.07 -9.68
C HIS A 14 -1.55 2.00 -10.51
N VAL A 15 -1.17 0.94 -9.84
CA VAL A 15 -0.69 -0.31 -10.44
C VAL A 15 -1.40 -1.49 -9.81
N THR A 16 -1.57 -2.55 -10.59
CA THR A 16 -2.06 -3.84 -10.11
C THR A 16 -0.88 -4.81 -10.01
N PHE A 17 -0.88 -5.63 -8.98
CA PHE A 17 0.17 -6.64 -8.78
C PHE A 17 -0.42 -7.99 -8.41
N ILE A 18 0.36 -9.03 -8.65
CA ILE A 18 0.14 -10.37 -8.13
C ILE A 18 1.18 -10.68 -7.06
N SER A 19 0.76 -11.38 -6.01
CA SER A 19 1.61 -11.75 -4.88
C SER A 19 1.48 -13.23 -4.56
N ASP A 20 2.59 -13.82 -4.15
CA ASP A 20 2.66 -15.15 -3.52
C ASP A 20 2.63 -15.06 -1.98
N LYS A 21 2.63 -13.84 -1.45
CA LYS A 21 2.59 -13.53 -0.02
C LYS A 21 1.29 -12.80 0.30
N MET A 22 0.94 -12.75 1.58
CA MET A 22 -0.23 -12.01 2.06
C MET A 22 0.20 -10.69 2.69
N PRO A 23 0.39 -9.62 1.90
CA PRO A 23 0.64 -8.29 2.46
C PRO A 23 -0.65 -7.74 3.10
N ASN A 24 -0.54 -6.63 3.81
CA ASN A 24 -1.69 -5.96 4.41
C ASN A 24 -2.07 -4.70 3.62
N VAL A 25 -3.35 -4.37 3.61
CA VAL A 25 -3.83 -3.07 3.13
C VAL A 25 -3.26 -1.97 4.02
N GLY A 26 -2.79 -0.87 3.41
CA GLY A 26 -2.15 0.23 4.11
C GLY A 26 -0.63 0.07 4.29
N GLU A 27 -0.04 -1.06 3.90
CA GLU A 27 1.42 -1.18 3.84
C GLU A 27 2.01 -0.31 2.74
N TYR A 28 3.15 0.30 3.04
CA TYR A 28 3.93 1.07 2.08
C TYR A 28 4.86 0.17 1.29
N VAL A 29 4.96 0.44 0.00
CA VAL A 29 5.75 -0.34 -0.95
C VAL A 29 6.61 0.56 -1.81
N THR A 30 7.72 0.04 -2.28
CA THR A 30 8.60 0.71 -3.25
C THR A 30 8.69 -0.08 -4.54
N MET A 31 8.77 0.65 -5.64
CA MET A 31 8.95 0.13 -7.00
C MET A 31 10.10 0.89 -7.66
N GLU A 32 11.01 0.17 -8.29
CA GLU A 32 12.18 0.76 -8.96
C GLU A 32 12.08 0.54 -10.46
N TYR A 33 12.03 1.62 -11.23
CA TYR A 33 12.01 1.58 -12.69
C TYR A 33 12.58 2.88 -13.28
N ASN A 34 13.25 2.79 -14.42
CA ASN A 34 13.86 3.93 -15.12
C ASN A 34 14.73 4.83 -14.21
N GLY A 35 15.46 4.22 -13.26
CA GLY A 35 16.32 4.96 -12.32
C GLY A 35 15.55 5.75 -11.25
N LYS A 36 14.25 5.53 -11.11
CA LYS A 36 13.39 6.15 -10.09
C LYS A 36 12.99 5.14 -9.03
N LYS A 37 12.91 5.60 -7.78
CA LYS A 37 12.34 4.85 -6.67
C LYS A 37 11.01 5.48 -6.28
N VAL A 38 9.93 4.79 -6.60
CA VAL A 38 8.56 5.28 -6.41
C VAL A 38 7.94 4.62 -5.19
N LEU A 39 7.40 5.44 -4.29
CA LEU A 39 6.62 5.01 -3.15
C LEU A 39 5.15 4.81 -3.55
N GLY A 40 4.56 3.76 -3.06
CA GLY A 40 3.12 3.50 -3.15
C GLY A 40 2.58 2.96 -1.84
N MET A 41 1.27 2.84 -1.75
CA MET A 41 0.57 2.23 -0.63
C MET A 41 -0.44 1.21 -1.15
N ILE A 42 -0.49 0.04 -0.53
CA ILE A 42 -1.48 -0.98 -0.87
C ILE A 42 -2.87 -0.49 -0.48
N GLU A 43 -3.71 -0.26 -1.48
CA GLU A 43 -5.06 0.28 -1.31
C GLU A 43 -6.12 -0.82 -1.19
N ASN A 44 -5.91 -1.93 -1.91
CA ASN A 44 -6.85 -3.05 -1.93
C ASN A 44 -6.12 -4.37 -2.21
N LEU A 45 -6.70 -5.45 -1.69
CA LEU A 45 -6.26 -6.81 -1.92
C LEU A 45 -7.48 -7.68 -2.27
N ILE A 46 -7.33 -8.54 -3.24
CA ILE A 46 -8.32 -9.51 -3.68
C ILE A 46 -7.66 -10.89 -3.68
N MET A 47 -8.29 -11.84 -3.04
CA MET A 47 -7.91 -13.24 -3.11
C MET A 47 -8.90 -13.97 -4.01
N GLY A 48 -8.38 -14.78 -4.91
CA GLY A 48 -9.19 -15.61 -5.79
C GLY A 48 -8.57 -16.99 -5.99
N ASN A 49 -9.34 -17.85 -6.61
CA ASN A 49 -8.93 -19.18 -7.02
C ASN A 49 -9.56 -19.47 -8.39
N ASP A 50 -8.76 -19.80 -9.38
CA ASP A 50 -9.25 -19.99 -10.74
C ASP A 50 -10.19 -21.21 -10.86
N SER A 51 -9.98 -22.23 -10.03
CA SER A 51 -10.83 -23.43 -9.96
C SER A 51 -12.14 -23.23 -9.18
N LEU A 52 -12.25 -22.15 -8.38
CA LEU A 52 -13.43 -21.81 -7.56
C LEU A 52 -14.08 -20.51 -8.08
N ASN A 53 -14.55 -20.53 -9.31
CA ASN A 53 -15.21 -19.36 -9.90
C ASN A 53 -16.68 -19.23 -9.46
N VAL A 54 -17.25 -18.03 -9.65
CA VAL A 54 -18.63 -17.70 -9.24
C VAL A 54 -19.72 -18.44 -10.04
N ASP A 55 -19.37 -19.09 -11.14
CA ASP A 55 -20.31 -19.79 -12.01
C ASP A 55 -20.63 -21.21 -11.54
N ILE A 56 -19.91 -21.70 -10.50
CA ILE A 56 -20.12 -23.04 -9.95
C ILE A 56 -21.30 -22.99 -8.96
N ASN A 57 -22.41 -23.62 -9.31
CA ASN A 57 -23.63 -23.67 -8.50
C ASN A 57 -23.81 -24.97 -7.68
N ASP A 58 -22.89 -25.91 -7.75
CA ASP A 58 -22.93 -27.18 -7.02
C ASP A 58 -22.04 -27.14 -5.78
N PHE A 59 -22.67 -27.09 -4.60
CA PHE A 59 -21.99 -27.06 -3.30
C PHE A 59 -21.05 -28.27 -3.08
N LYS A 60 -21.44 -29.47 -3.53
CA LYS A 60 -20.62 -30.68 -3.36
C LYS A 60 -19.39 -30.64 -4.28
N ALA A 61 -19.54 -30.08 -5.47
CA ALA A 61 -18.42 -29.85 -6.38
C ALA A 61 -17.43 -28.86 -5.77
N ILE A 62 -17.90 -27.73 -5.23
CA ILE A 62 -17.09 -26.74 -4.53
C ILE A 62 -16.31 -27.36 -3.36
N GLN A 63 -16.99 -28.19 -2.53
CA GLN A 63 -16.32 -28.88 -1.41
C GLN A 63 -15.18 -29.82 -1.87
N LYS A 64 -15.33 -30.48 -2.99
CA LYS A 64 -14.28 -31.36 -3.54
C LYS A 64 -13.11 -30.53 -4.10
N ILE A 65 -13.41 -29.49 -4.87
CA ILE A 65 -12.41 -28.61 -5.49
C ILE A 65 -11.60 -27.89 -4.40
N SER A 66 -12.25 -27.36 -3.36
CA SER A 66 -11.57 -26.65 -2.27
C SER A 66 -10.58 -27.50 -1.48
N ARG A 67 -10.78 -28.83 -1.45
CA ARG A 67 -9.85 -29.78 -0.79
C ARG A 67 -8.62 -30.08 -1.66
N ILE A 68 -8.76 -30.00 -2.97
CA ILE A 68 -7.69 -30.34 -3.94
C ILE A 68 -6.96 -29.10 -4.41
N GLY A 69 -7.66 -27.97 -4.58
CA GLY A 69 -7.15 -26.75 -5.22
C GLY A 69 -6.70 -25.65 -4.27
N ALA A 70 -6.35 -25.96 -3.01
CA ALA A 70 -5.87 -24.96 -2.07
C ALA A 70 -4.56 -24.27 -2.51
N GLU A 71 -3.80 -24.88 -3.40
CA GLU A 71 -2.54 -24.35 -3.96
C GLU A 71 -2.76 -23.41 -5.16
N GLU A 72 -3.98 -23.31 -5.70
CA GLU A 72 -4.32 -22.44 -6.84
C GLU A 72 -4.81 -21.04 -6.42
N ASN A 73 -4.70 -20.70 -5.16
CA ASN A 73 -5.06 -19.38 -4.69
C ASN A 73 -4.06 -18.34 -5.17
N TYR A 74 -4.58 -17.22 -5.68
CA TYR A 74 -3.77 -16.06 -6.02
C TYR A 74 -4.21 -14.84 -5.21
N ILE A 75 -3.27 -13.94 -4.97
CA ILE A 75 -3.52 -12.65 -4.34
C ILE A 75 -3.21 -11.58 -5.37
N LYS A 76 -4.21 -10.78 -5.72
CA LYS A 76 -4.05 -9.58 -6.54
C LYS A 76 -4.24 -8.36 -5.66
N GLY A 77 -3.37 -7.38 -5.80
CA GLY A 77 -3.45 -6.14 -5.07
C GLY A 77 -3.43 -4.93 -5.98
N LYS A 78 -3.93 -3.82 -5.45
CA LYS A 78 -3.86 -2.52 -6.09
C LYS A 78 -3.03 -1.60 -5.21
N VAL A 79 -2.01 -0.99 -5.80
CA VAL A 79 -1.15 0.01 -5.15
C VAL A 79 -1.51 1.38 -5.69
N LYS A 80 -1.74 2.31 -4.79
CA LYS A 80 -1.83 3.74 -5.10
C LYS A 80 -0.43 4.33 -5.09
N ILE A 81 -0.02 4.95 -6.20
CA ILE A 81 1.25 5.66 -6.33
C ILE A 81 1.18 6.94 -5.50
N LEU A 82 2.16 7.16 -4.64
CA LEU A 82 2.29 8.37 -3.84
C LEU A 82 3.28 9.35 -4.47
N GLY A 83 4.39 8.87 -5.01
CA GLY A 83 5.36 9.70 -5.72
C GLY A 83 6.77 9.14 -5.74
N ASP A 84 7.66 9.86 -6.42
CA ASP A 84 9.09 9.56 -6.47
C ASP A 84 9.75 10.00 -5.15
N VAL A 85 10.39 9.06 -4.45
CA VAL A 85 11.07 9.30 -3.17
C VAL A 85 12.17 10.35 -3.31
N ASN A 86 12.88 10.34 -4.44
CA ASN A 86 14.01 11.24 -4.69
C ASN A 86 13.57 12.64 -5.19
N ASP A 87 12.29 12.86 -5.47
CA ASP A 87 11.74 14.15 -5.96
C ASP A 87 10.55 14.62 -5.10
N ASN A 88 10.70 14.62 -3.77
CA ASN A 88 9.70 15.09 -2.81
C ASN A 88 8.29 14.53 -3.07
N LEU A 89 8.17 13.26 -3.37
CA LEU A 89 6.93 12.55 -3.68
C LEU A 89 6.12 13.17 -4.83
N LYS A 90 6.78 13.81 -5.80
CA LYS A 90 6.10 14.20 -7.03
C LYS A 90 5.68 12.97 -7.82
N LEU A 91 4.48 13.01 -8.38
CA LEU A 91 4.01 11.94 -9.23
C LEU A 91 4.93 11.75 -10.44
N PRO A 92 5.33 10.50 -10.74
CA PRO A 92 6.16 10.21 -11.90
C PRO A 92 5.42 10.58 -13.19
N ARG A 93 6.17 11.01 -14.22
CA ARG A 93 5.59 11.36 -15.54
C ARG A 93 5.40 10.15 -16.45
N THR A 94 5.92 9.00 -16.06
CA THR A 94 5.80 7.73 -16.79
C THR A 94 5.22 6.67 -15.87
N PRO A 95 4.31 5.82 -16.35
CA PRO A 95 3.77 4.74 -15.52
C PRO A 95 4.85 3.70 -15.19
N VAL A 96 4.60 2.94 -14.13
CA VAL A 96 5.44 1.80 -13.73
C VAL A 96 5.38 0.73 -14.83
N LEU A 97 6.50 0.13 -15.16
CA LEU A 97 6.55 -0.91 -16.17
C LEU A 97 5.90 -2.21 -15.64
N PRO A 98 5.04 -2.88 -16.41
CA PRO A 98 4.63 -4.25 -16.09
C PRO A 98 5.85 -5.16 -15.90
N GLY A 99 5.80 -6.06 -14.93
CA GLY A 99 6.94 -6.89 -14.54
C GLY A 99 7.86 -6.28 -13.50
N THR A 100 7.65 -5.02 -13.10
CA THR A 100 8.41 -4.39 -12.01
C THR A 100 8.12 -5.07 -10.68
N GLU A 101 9.18 -5.38 -9.92
CA GLU A 101 9.05 -5.90 -8.56
C GLU A 101 8.46 -4.85 -7.61
N ILE A 102 7.56 -5.31 -6.75
CA ILE A 102 7.01 -4.52 -5.65
C ILE A 102 7.63 -5.02 -4.35
N LYS A 103 8.29 -4.12 -3.63
CA LYS A 103 8.98 -4.41 -2.37
C LYS A 103 8.28 -3.67 -1.24
N LEU A 104 8.24 -4.28 -0.04
CA LEU A 104 7.88 -3.51 1.16
C LEU A 104 8.87 -2.35 1.30
N ALA A 105 8.35 -1.18 1.66
CA ALA A 105 9.19 -0.01 1.90
C ALA A 105 10.03 -0.23 3.16
N ASP A 106 11.33 0.06 3.05
CA ASP A 106 12.23 -0.01 4.20
C ASP A 106 11.94 1.15 5.16
N ASN A 107 12.14 0.93 6.46
CA ASN A 107 11.89 1.94 7.49
C ASN A 107 12.70 3.22 7.24
N GLU A 108 13.92 3.10 6.71
CA GLU A 108 14.78 4.24 6.36
C GLU A 108 14.11 5.17 5.35
N VAL A 109 13.49 4.61 4.31
CA VAL A 109 12.76 5.37 3.28
C VAL A 109 11.54 6.08 3.87
N LEU A 110 10.83 5.40 4.76
CA LEU A 110 9.65 5.97 5.41
C LEU A 110 10.04 7.03 6.45
N ASP A 111 11.11 6.80 7.18
CA ASP A 111 11.66 7.79 8.13
C ASP A 111 12.06 9.09 7.42
N GLU A 112 12.67 9.01 6.24
CA GLU A 112 13.01 10.19 5.44
C GLU A 112 11.78 11.00 5.04
N ILE A 113 10.66 10.33 4.78
CA ILE A 113 9.41 10.96 4.35
C ILE A 113 8.61 11.49 5.55
N PHE A 114 8.52 10.73 6.64
CA PHE A 114 7.63 11.02 7.76
C PHE A 114 8.30 11.75 8.93
N LYS A 115 9.64 11.74 9.01
CA LYS A 115 10.39 12.51 10.00
C LYS A 115 10.72 13.90 9.45
N VAL A 116 10.02 14.90 9.94
CA VAL A 116 10.22 16.31 9.57
C VAL A 116 10.93 17.03 10.71
N LYS A 117 11.86 17.95 10.39
CA LYS A 117 12.52 18.82 11.40
C LYS A 117 11.51 19.80 11.99
N ASN A 118 11.67 20.15 13.27
CA ASN A 118 10.77 21.06 13.99
C ASN A 118 9.30 20.59 13.93
N SER A 119 9.07 19.34 14.24
CA SER A 119 7.78 18.68 14.07
C SER A 119 7.14 18.29 15.41
N ILE A 120 5.85 18.02 15.33
CA ILE A 120 5.05 17.42 16.42
C ILE A 120 4.81 15.97 16.03
N LYS A 121 5.12 15.04 16.93
CA LYS A 121 4.80 13.62 16.74
C LYS A 121 3.29 13.43 16.84
N LEU A 122 2.69 12.84 15.80
CA LEU A 122 1.28 12.43 15.79
C LEU A 122 1.07 11.00 16.25
N GLY A 123 2.02 10.11 15.96
CA GLY A 123 1.93 8.69 16.27
C GLY A 123 2.95 7.87 15.48
N CYS A 124 2.62 6.61 15.23
CA CYS A 124 3.42 5.70 14.42
C CYS A 124 2.54 5.08 13.32
N LEU A 125 3.18 4.55 12.28
CA LEU A 125 2.45 3.80 11.23
C LEU A 125 1.88 2.51 11.81
N VAL A 126 0.64 2.17 11.44
CA VAL A 126 -0.07 0.98 11.96
C VAL A 126 0.66 -0.31 11.58
N ASN A 127 1.13 -0.42 10.34
CA ASN A 127 1.78 -1.62 9.82
C ASN A 127 3.30 -1.63 10.03
N GLN A 128 3.88 -0.50 10.47
CA GLN A 128 5.32 -0.32 10.73
C GLN A 128 5.48 0.57 11.96
N SER A 129 5.23 0.02 13.14
CA SER A 129 5.19 0.74 14.43
C SER A 129 6.49 1.44 14.81
N ASP A 130 7.60 1.04 14.20
CA ASP A 130 8.92 1.67 14.42
C ASP A 130 9.07 3.00 13.66
N VAL A 131 8.19 3.26 12.68
CA VAL A 131 8.20 4.50 11.90
C VAL A 131 7.29 5.53 12.53
N GLU A 132 7.89 6.63 13.00
CA GLU A 132 7.18 7.76 13.59
C GLU A 132 6.60 8.68 12.50
N VAL A 133 5.35 9.08 12.68
CA VAL A 133 4.68 10.07 11.84
C VAL A 133 4.72 11.43 12.51
N ASN A 134 5.39 12.38 11.88
CA ASN A 134 5.56 13.73 12.36
C ASN A 134 4.95 14.75 11.38
N VAL A 135 4.44 15.85 11.91
CA VAL A 135 3.95 16.99 11.12
C VAL A 135 4.70 18.25 11.50
N GLU A 136 4.97 19.07 10.52
CA GLU A 136 5.71 20.32 10.73
C GLU A 136 4.93 21.24 11.67
N ALA A 137 5.59 21.71 12.75
CA ALA A 137 4.92 22.50 13.80
C ALA A 137 4.54 23.91 13.32
N ASN A 138 5.41 24.57 12.56
CA ASN A 138 5.20 25.96 12.15
C ASN A 138 3.92 26.19 11.34
N PRO A 139 3.60 25.41 10.30
CA PRO A 139 2.35 25.56 9.56
C PRO A 139 1.10 25.35 10.43
N ILE A 140 1.19 24.43 11.40
CA ILE A 140 0.08 24.14 12.32
C ILE A 140 -0.15 25.31 13.30
N LEU A 141 0.94 25.84 13.87
CA LEU A 141 0.88 26.91 14.88
C LEU A 141 0.59 28.29 14.26
N SER A 142 1.01 28.53 13.02
CA SER A 142 0.83 29.81 12.33
C SER A 142 -0.48 29.92 11.54
N ARG A 143 -1.24 28.84 11.39
CA ARG A 143 -2.50 28.79 10.64
C ARG A 143 -3.60 28.16 11.51
N HIS A 144 -4.82 28.15 10.99
CA HIS A 144 -5.95 27.53 11.68
C HIS A 144 -5.87 26.01 11.59
N LEU A 145 -5.93 25.32 12.72
CA LEU A 145 -6.06 23.87 12.83
C LEU A 145 -7.50 23.54 13.21
N ALA A 146 -8.16 22.68 12.42
CA ALA A 146 -9.47 22.13 12.73
C ALA A 146 -9.35 20.62 12.99
N ILE A 147 -9.77 20.17 14.17
CA ILE A 147 -9.88 18.75 14.51
C ILE A 147 -11.35 18.38 14.47
N LEU A 148 -11.73 17.60 13.45
CA LEU A 148 -13.11 17.17 13.25
C LEU A 148 -13.24 15.70 13.69
N ALA A 149 -14.22 15.45 14.56
CA ALA A 149 -14.53 14.10 15.01
C ALA A 149 -16.01 13.99 15.39
N MET A 150 -16.59 12.82 15.20
CA MET A 150 -17.93 12.52 15.71
C MET A 150 -17.90 12.44 17.22
N THR A 151 -19.06 12.61 17.85
CA THR A 151 -19.25 12.42 19.30
C THR A 151 -18.82 11.02 19.70
N GLY A 152 -17.95 10.91 20.72
CA GLY A 152 -17.41 9.64 21.19
C GLY A 152 -16.15 9.14 20.45
N ALA A 153 -15.68 9.85 19.43
CA ALA A 153 -14.46 9.47 18.66
C ALA A 153 -13.13 9.90 19.33
N GLY A 154 -13.14 10.23 20.62
CA GLY A 154 -11.91 10.53 21.39
C GLY A 154 -11.23 11.86 21.09
N LYS A 155 -11.94 12.85 20.51
CA LYS A 155 -11.37 14.18 20.18
C LYS A 155 -10.75 14.91 21.37
N SER A 156 -11.27 14.72 22.57
CA SER A 156 -10.92 15.44 23.79
C SER A 156 -10.37 14.50 24.87
N ASN A 157 -9.53 13.57 24.51
CA ASN A 157 -8.84 12.69 25.47
C ASN A 157 -7.50 13.27 25.86
#